data_aa545df0455d2c0385423eab1c30cd90
#
_entry.id   aa545df0455d2c0385423eab1c30cd90
#
_cell.length_a   1.000
_cell.length_b   1.000
_cell.length_c   1.000
_cell.angle_alpha   90.00
_cell.angle_beta   90.00
_cell.angle_gamma   90.00
#
_symmetry.space_group_name_H-M   'P 1'
#
loop_
_entity.id
_entity.type
_entity.pdbx_description
1 polymer ?
#
loop_
_entity_poly.entity_id
_entity_poly.type
_entity_poly.pdbx_seq_one_letter_code
_entity_poly.pdbx_strand_id
1 'polypeptide(L)'
;MITRGTTGVNRLRRSDRWTRYNPRVQSLLRAADAPLAVDVGYGASHTTTVEWAGWLRQIRPDVEVVGLEIDPERVLPPRDGVRFELGGFELAGYRPHLVRAFNVLRQYDVDQVPDVWATVCGRLAPGGLFVEGTCDELGRRCAWVLLDASGPQTLTLAWDPHHTATPSDVAERLPKALIHRNVPGEPIHALLADADAAWERAAGWEPHGPRVRWRHALDDLAARWPIAPQRRRLRDNLVTVDWLAVAPAS
;
A
#
# COMPACT_ATOMS: atom_id res chain seq x y z
N MET A 1 -16.85 17.78 -3.39
CA MET A 1 -15.71 16.85 -3.17
C MET A 1 -15.17 16.45 -4.54
N ILE A 2 -13.91 16.72 -4.85
CA ILE A 2 -13.35 16.43 -6.19
C ILE A 2 -12.73 15.04 -6.14
N THR A 3 -13.45 14.02 -6.57
CA THR A 3 -12.90 12.68 -6.75
C THR A 3 -12.25 12.62 -8.14
N ARG A 4 -10.94 12.71 -8.20
CA ARG A 4 -10.15 12.54 -9.43
C ARG A 4 -9.42 11.21 -9.39
N GLY A 5 -9.59 10.37 -10.40
CA GLY A 5 -8.76 9.21 -10.59
C GLY A 5 -9.27 8.28 -11.68
N THR A 6 -8.50 8.13 -12.75
CA THR A 6 -8.66 7.04 -13.70
C THR A 6 -8.16 5.76 -13.06
N THR A 7 -8.99 4.73 -13.02
CA THR A 7 -8.66 3.43 -12.48
C THR A 7 -8.25 2.52 -13.64
N GLY A 8 -6.95 2.39 -13.87
CA GLY A 8 -6.39 1.52 -14.91
C GLY A 8 -6.27 0.07 -14.46
N VAL A 9 -6.36 -0.86 -15.42
CA VAL A 9 -6.09 -2.29 -15.20
C VAL A 9 -4.67 -2.48 -14.66
N ASN A 10 -4.51 -3.37 -13.68
CA ASN A 10 -3.24 -3.68 -13.02
C ASN A 10 -2.54 -2.50 -12.32
N ARG A 11 -3.25 -1.39 -12.08
CA ARG A 11 -2.67 -0.22 -11.42
C ARG A 11 -2.12 -0.56 -10.04
N LEU A 12 -2.84 -1.32 -9.24
CA LEU A 12 -2.47 -1.69 -7.87
C LEU A 12 -1.76 -3.07 -7.77
N ARG A 13 -1.34 -3.66 -8.89
CA ARG A 13 -0.75 -5.01 -8.92
C ARG A 13 0.42 -5.25 -7.96
N ARG A 14 1.16 -4.18 -7.56
CA ARG A 14 2.29 -4.33 -6.62
C ARG A 14 1.79 -4.53 -5.20
N SER A 15 0.85 -3.70 -4.76
CA SER A 15 0.22 -3.87 -3.45
C SER A 15 -0.62 -5.14 -3.39
N ASP A 16 -1.32 -5.51 -4.48
CA ASP A 16 -2.12 -6.74 -4.54
C ASP A 16 -1.23 -7.97 -4.41
N ARG A 17 -0.12 -8.00 -5.15
CA ARG A 17 0.89 -9.07 -5.04
C ARG A 17 1.49 -9.11 -3.64
N TRP A 18 1.85 -7.96 -3.08
CA TRP A 18 2.36 -7.88 -1.71
C TRP A 18 1.34 -8.43 -0.71
N THR A 19 0.08 -7.99 -0.79
CA THR A 19 -1.03 -8.49 0.03
C THR A 19 -1.13 -10.02 -0.05
N ARG A 20 -1.12 -10.57 -1.28
CA ARG A 20 -1.17 -12.02 -1.53
C ARG A 20 -0.06 -12.80 -0.83
N TYR A 21 1.16 -12.24 -0.74
CA TYR A 21 2.33 -12.92 -0.18
C TYR A 21 2.71 -12.45 1.23
N ASN A 22 2.01 -11.47 1.79
CA ASN A 22 2.25 -11.02 3.15
C ASN A 22 1.80 -12.09 4.16
N PRO A 23 2.69 -12.56 5.06
CA PRO A 23 2.37 -13.64 5.98
C PRO A 23 1.28 -13.26 7.00
N ARG A 24 1.23 -12.00 7.46
CA ARG A 24 0.18 -11.54 8.38
C ARG A 24 -1.20 -11.59 7.72
N VAL A 25 -1.32 -11.12 6.47
CA VAL A 25 -2.56 -11.17 5.70
C VAL A 25 -2.99 -12.61 5.44
N GLN A 26 -2.04 -13.48 5.06
CA GLN A 26 -2.34 -14.90 4.83
C GLN A 26 -2.85 -15.59 6.09
N SER A 27 -2.19 -15.37 7.22
CA SER A 27 -2.58 -15.95 8.52
C SER A 27 -3.98 -15.47 8.92
N LEU A 28 -4.20 -14.16 8.85
CA LEU A 28 -5.45 -13.51 9.22
C LEU A 28 -6.64 -14.06 8.42
N LEU A 29 -6.55 -14.05 7.09
CA LEU A 29 -7.66 -14.48 6.24
C LEU A 29 -7.93 -15.99 6.33
N ARG A 30 -6.88 -16.82 6.55
CA ARG A 30 -7.07 -18.26 6.71
C ARG A 30 -7.67 -18.63 8.05
N ALA A 31 -7.39 -17.88 9.10
CA ALA A 31 -7.92 -18.12 10.45
C ALA A 31 -9.34 -17.60 10.65
N ALA A 32 -9.81 -16.68 9.84
CA ALA A 32 -11.14 -16.08 9.97
C ALA A 32 -12.26 -17.08 9.57
N ASP A 33 -13.32 -17.16 10.35
CA ASP A 33 -14.50 -18.00 10.01
C ASP A 33 -15.24 -17.47 8.79
N ALA A 34 -15.43 -16.14 8.72
CA ALA A 34 -16.06 -15.43 7.61
C ALA A 34 -15.17 -14.25 7.19
N PRO A 35 -14.12 -14.49 6.37
CA PRO A 35 -13.15 -13.46 6.01
C PRO A 35 -13.79 -12.37 5.15
N LEU A 36 -13.76 -11.13 5.65
CA LEU A 36 -14.28 -9.94 4.98
C LEU A 36 -13.14 -8.95 4.70
N ALA A 37 -13.08 -8.45 3.47
CA ALA A 37 -12.17 -7.40 3.05
C ALA A 37 -12.96 -6.21 2.48
N VAL A 38 -12.50 -4.99 2.77
CA VAL A 38 -13.14 -3.74 2.32
C VAL A 38 -12.14 -2.87 1.57
N ASP A 39 -12.51 -2.41 0.38
CA ASP A 39 -11.76 -1.47 -0.45
C ASP A 39 -12.43 -0.09 -0.38
N VAL A 40 -11.84 0.86 0.33
CA VAL A 40 -12.40 2.19 0.56
C VAL A 40 -11.98 3.15 -0.55
N GLY A 41 -12.95 3.85 -1.14
CA GLY A 41 -12.73 4.85 -2.18
C GLY A 41 -12.27 4.22 -3.50
N TYR A 42 -12.96 3.19 -3.97
CA TYR A 42 -12.60 2.48 -5.21
C TYR A 42 -12.75 3.36 -6.47
N GLY A 43 -13.45 4.50 -6.36
CA GLY A 43 -13.62 5.47 -7.44
C GLY A 43 -14.70 5.07 -8.45
N ALA A 44 -14.49 5.41 -9.72
CA ALA A 44 -15.52 5.26 -10.78
C ALA A 44 -15.47 3.92 -11.52
N SER A 45 -14.72 2.92 -11.05
CA SER A 45 -14.54 1.66 -11.77
C SER A 45 -14.41 0.46 -10.83
N HIS A 46 -15.01 -0.65 -11.22
CA HIS A 46 -14.89 -1.95 -10.53
C HIS A 46 -13.44 -2.50 -10.52
N THR A 47 -12.61 -2.04 -11.46
CA THR A 47 -11.37 -2.72 -11.88
C THR A 47 -10.45 -3.09 -10.74
N THR A 48 -10.01 -2.13 -9.94
CA THR A 48 -9.00 -2.39 -8.89
C THR A 48 -9.53 -3.25 -7.75
N THR A 49 -10.81 -3.10 -7.41
CA THR A 49 -11.45 -3.90 -6.36
C THR A 49 -11.67 -5.35 -6.80
N VAL A 50 -12.12 -5.55 -8.05
CA VAL A 50 -12.28 -6.90 -8.63
C VAL A 50 -10.93 -7.60 -8.77
N GLU A 51 -9.90 -6.89 -9.25
CA GLU A 51 -8.53 -7.42 -9.32
C GLU A 51 -8.04 -7.85 -7.94
N TRP A 52 -8.23 -7.01 -6.93
CA TRP A 52 -7.85 -7.32 -5.55
C TRP A 52 -8.59 -8.54 -5.00
N ALA A 53 -9.90 -8.63 -5.22
CA ALA A 53 -10.70 -9.80 -4.86
C ALA A 53 -10.12 -11.09 -5.46
N GLY A 54 -9.70 -11.04 -6.73
CA GLY A 54 -9.03 -12.17 -7.39
C GLY A 54 -7.71 -12.58 -6.71
N TRP A 55 -6.93 -11.63 -6.20
CA TRP A 55 -5.72 -11.92 -5.42
C TRP A 55 -6.02 -12.48 -4.04
N LEU A 56 -7.03 -11.95 -3.33
CA LEU A 56 -7.43 -12.42 -2.01
C LEU A 56 -7.99 -13.84 -2.06
N ARG A 57 -8.80 -14.16 -3.08
CA ARG A 57 -9.36 -15.51 -3.29
C ARG A 57 -8.31 -16.59 -3.57
N GLN A 58 -7.09 -16.20 -3.96
CA GLN A 58 -5.96 -17.13 -4.00
C GLN A 58 -5.37 -17.45 -2.60
N ILE A 59 -5.71 -16.67 -1.57
CA ILE A 59 -5.36 -16.96 -0.17
C ILE A 59 -6.47 -17.77 0.47
N ARG A 60 -7.71 -17.30 0.33
CA ARG A 60 -8.93 -17.89 0.89
C ARG A 60 -10.07 -17.72 -0.13
N PRO A 61 -10.57 -18.81 -0.77
CA PRO A 61 -11.52 -18.74 -1.88
C PRO A 61 -12.87 -18.07 -1.53
N ASP A 62 -13.31 -18.20 -0.28
CA ASP A 62 -14.59 -17.71 0.24
C ASP A 62 -14.50 -16.29 0.85
N VAL A 63 -13.38 -15.56 0.65
CA VAL A 63 -13.29 -14.19 1.13
C VAL A 63 -14.36 -13.30 0.47
N GLU A 64 -15.17 -12.67 1.31
CA GLU A 64 -16.07 -11.61 0.84
C GLU A 64 -15.30 -10.32 0.63
N VAL A 65 -15.65 -9.61 -0.46
CA VAL A 65 -15.05 -8.31 -0.78
C VAL A 65 -16.13 -7.28 -1.03
N VAL A 66 -16.01 -6.13 -0.37
CA VAL A 66 -16.91 -4.98 -0.52
C VAL A 66 -16.08 -3.77 -0.93
N GLY A 67 -16.48 -3.09 -2.01
CA GLY A 67 -15.98 -1.78 -2.37
C GLY A 67 -16.88 -0.69 -1.76
N LEU A 68 -16.32 0.30 -1.10
CA LEU A 68 -17.03 1.45 -0.57
C LEU A 68 -16.67 2.72 -1.34
N GLU A 69 -17.69 3.51 -1.67
CA GLU A 69 -17.52 4.83 -2.28
C GLU A 69 -18.44 5.82 -1.56
N ILE A 70 -17.89 7.01 -1.27
CA ILE A 70 -18.63 8.05 -0.52
C ILE A 70 -19.59 8.85 -1.38
N ASP A 71 -19.38 8.86 -2.69
CA ASP A 71 -20.22 9.53 -3.66
C ASP A 71 -21.34 8.57 -4.12
N PRO A 72 -22.61 8.81 -3.76
CA PRO A 72 -23.72 7.93 -4.12
C PRO A 72 -23.93 7.77 -5.63
N GLU A 73 -23.53 8.76 -6.44
CA GLU A 73 -23.62 8.69 -7.90
C GLU A 73 -22.59 7.74 -8.53
N ARG A 74 -21.61 7.30 -7.74
CA ARG A 74 -20.52 6.39 -8.15
C ARG A 74 -20.67 4.99 -7.60
N VAL A 75 -21.69 4.73 -6.80
CA VAL A 75 -21.94 3.37 -6.31
C VAL A 75 -22.30 2.49 -7.49
N LEU A 76 -21.47 1.47 -7.73
CA LEU A 76 -21.57 0.59 -8.87
C LEU A 76 -22.39 -0.67 -8.52
N PRO A 77 -23.01 -1.33 -9.51
CA PRO A 77 -23.67 -2.62 -9.29
C PRO A 77 -22.64 -3.71 -8.92
N PRO A 78 -23.05 -4.79 -8.24
CA PRO A 78 -22.18 -5.92 -7.93
C PRO A 78 -21.55 -6.52 -9.19
N ARG A 79 -20.29 -6.96 -9.08
CA ARG A 79 -19.55 -7.56 -10.19
C ARG A 79 -18.56 -8.62 -9.71
N ASP A 80 -18.50 -9.76 -10.38
CA ASP A 80 -17.53 -10.85 -10.13
C ASP A 80 -17.48 -11.28 -8.64
N GLY A 81 -18.67 -11.32 -8.00
CA GLY A 81 -18.81 -11.66 -6.58
C GLY A 81 -18.27 -10.60 -5.61
N VAL A 82 -18.11 -9.36 -6.06
CA VAL A 82 -17.79 -8.19 -5.25
C VAL A 82 -19.04 -7.32 -5.12
N ARG A 83 -19.36 -6.87 -3.92
CA ARG A 83 -20.42 -5.88 -3.68
C ARG A 83 -19.81 -4.47 -3.68
N PHE A 84 -20.59 -3.50 -4.13
CA PHE A 84 -20.23 -2.09 -4.14
C PHE A 84 -21.31 -1.30 -3.43
N GLU A 85 -20.94 -0.55 -2.41
CA GLU A 85 -21.89 0.07 -1.49
C GLU A 85 -21.47 1.50 -1.14
N LEU A 86 -22.43 2.29 -0.65
CA LEU A 86 -22.17 3.62 -0.13
C LEU A 86 -21.45 3.54 1.21
N GLY A 87 -20.36 4.26 1.36
CA GLY A 87 -19.62 4.33 2.61
C GLY A 87 -18.22 4.91 2.43
N GLY A 88 -17.57 5.19 3.56
CA GLY A 88 -16.25 5.76 3.64
C GLY A 88 -15.39 5.07 4.70
N PHE A 89 -14.60 5.85 5.42
CA PHE A 89 -13.71 5.34 6.48
C PHE A 89 -14.47 4.81 7.73
N GLU A 90 -15.74 5.10 7.85
CA GLU A 90 -16.65 4.48 8.84
C GLU A 90 -16.99 3.03 8.48
N LEU A 91 -16.52 2.54 7.32
CA LEU A 91 -16.66 1.18 6.81
C LEU A 91 -18.11 0.69 6.67
N ALA A 92 -19.08 1.60 6.50
CA ALA A 92 -20.51 1.28 6.38
C ALA A 92 -21.04 0.34 7.50
N GLY A 93 -20.44 0.39 8.69
CA GLY A 93 -20.77 -0.46 9.83
C GLY A 93 -20.11 -1.85 9.81
N TYR A 94 -19.35 -2.20 8.81
CA TYR A 94 -18.60 -3.45 8.74
C TYR A 94 -17.49 -3.53 9.78
N ARG A 95 -17.08 -4.76 10.11
CA ARG A 95 -15.90 -5.09 10.91
C ARG A 95 -14.99 -6.02 10.10
N PRO A 96 -14.29 -5.51 9.10
CA PRO A 96 -13.49 -6.32 8.19
C PRO A 96 -12.20 -6.82 8.84
N HIS A 97 -11.70 -7.93 8.31
CA HIS A 97 -10.38 -8.46 8.62
C HIS A 97 -9.27 -7.70 7.87
N LEU A 98 -9.58 -7.24 6.66
CA LEU A 98 -8.62 -6.50 5.85
C LEU A 98 -9.30 -5.27 5.23
N VAL A 99 -8.70 -4.10 5.42
CA VAL A 99 -9.11 -2.86 4.74
C VAL A 99 -8.00 -2.42 3.81
N ARG A 100 -8.38 -1.86 2.66
CA ARG A 100 -7.49 -1.17 1.74
C ARG A 100 -8.06 0.20 1.40
N ALA A 101 -7.20 1.24 1.35
CA ALA A 101 -7.53 2.54 0.79
C ALA A 101 -6.33 3.09 0.00
N PHE A 102 -6.49 3.32 -1.31
CA PHE A 102 -5.41 3.85 -2.14
C PHE A 102 -5.79 5.20 -2.77
N ASN A 103 -4.90 6.18 -2.63
CA ASN A 103 -5.05 7.56 -3.11
C ASN A 103 -6.20 8.35 -2.46
N VAL A 104 -6.87 7.82 -1.45
CA VAL A 104 -8.01 8.48 -0.78
C VAL A 104 -7.50 9.58 0.14
N LEU A 105 -6.57 9.28 1.05
CA LEU A 105 -6.04 10.26 2.01
C LEU A 105 -5.23 11.40 1.38
N ARG A 106 -4.84 11.29 0.11
CA ARG A 106 -4.24 12.43 -0.61
C ARG A 106 -5.14 13.66 -0.70
N GLN A 107 -6.44 13.47 -0.56
CA GLN A 107 -7.46 14.53 -0.63
C GLN A 107 -7.75 15.18 0.74
N TYR A 108 -7.21 14.62 1.81
CA TYR A 108 -7.41 15.08 3.19
C TYR A 108 -6.24 15.97 3.62
N ASP A 109 -6.46 16.78 4.65
CA ASP A 109 -5.37 17.50 5.30
C ASP A 109 -4.51 16.54 6.14
N VAL A 110 -3.26 16.90 6.35
CA VAL A 110 -2.30 16.00 7.02
C VAL A 110 -2.67 15.73 8.47
N ASP A 111 -3.26 16.69 9.15
CA ASP A 111 -3.74 16.60 10.53
C ASP A 111 -4.94 15.68 10.71
N GLN A 112 -5.69 15.40 9.64
CA GLN A 112 -6.81 14.44 9.64
C GLN A 112 -6.36 12.98 9.54
N VAL A 113 -5.13 12.72 9.12
CA VAL A 113 -4.64 11.34 8.88
C VAL A 113 -4.69 10.47 10.13
N PRO A 114 -4.22 10.93 11.32
CA PRO A 114 -4.30 10.12 12.54
C PRO A 114 -5.72 9.73 12.93
N ASP A 115 -6.68 10.65 12.78
CA ASP A 115 -8.09 10.39 13.12
C ASP A 115 -8.72 9.38 12.17
N VAL A 116 -8.41 9.46 10.88
CA VAL A 116 -8.86 8.47 9.90
C VAL A 116 -8.26 7.11 10.20
N TRP A 117 -6.97 7.03 10.48
CA TRP A 117 -6.32 5.78 10.85
C TRP A 117 -6.94 5.17 12.11
N ALA A 118 -7.15 5.98 13.16
CA ALA A 118 -7.80 5.53 14.39
C ALA A 118 -9.23 5.03 14.13
N THR A 119 -10.00 5.74 13.29
CA THR A 119 -11.37 5.36 12.92
C THR A 119 -11.42 4.00 12.25
N VAL A 120 -10.58 3.77 11.24
CA VAL A 120 -10.53 2.49 10.51
C VAL A 120 -10.02 1.38 11.43
N CYS A 121 -8.90 1.60 12.13
CA CYS A 121 -8.29 0.60 13.00
C CYS A 121 -9.22 0.18 14.14
N GLY A 122 -10.00 1.12 14.70
CA GLY A 122 -10.98 0.84 15.75
C GLY A 122 -12.20 -0.01 15.28
N ARG A 123 -12.40 -0.13 13.97
CA ARG A 123 -13.49 -0.90 13.37
C ARG A 123 -13.03 -2.26 12.80
N LEU A 124 -11.77 -2.55 12.79
CA LEU A 124 -11.26 -3.83 12.32
C LEU A 124 -11.78 -5.00 13.17
N ALA A 125 -11.92 -6.16 12.55
CA ALA A 125 -12.08 -7.42 13.28
C ALA A 125 -10.83 -7.69 14.14
N PRO A 126 -10.91 -8.54 15.18
CA PRO A 126 -9.74 -8.89 15.98
C PRO A 126 -8.55 -9.37 15.12
N GLY A 127 -7.39 -8.74 15.30
CA GLY A 127 -6.19 -9.00 14.51
C GLY A 127 -6.24 -8.42 13.08
N GLY A 128 -7.26 -7.66 12.76
CA GLY A 128 -7.45 -7.05 11.44
C GLY A 128 -6.35 -6.10 11.02
N LEU A 129 -6.24 -5.87 9.72
CA LEU A 129 -5.18 -5.08 9.08
C LEU A 129 -5.78 -4.02 8.15
N PHE A 130 -5.11 -2.87 8.11
CA PHE A 130 -5.43 -1.78 7.19
C PHE A 130 -4.20 -1.45 6.33
N VAL A 131 -4.38 -1.39 5.01
CA VAL A 131 -3.36 -0.99 4.03
C VAL A 131 -3.76 0.36 3.46
N GLU A 132 -3.13 1.42 3.93
CA GLU A 132 -3.32 2.78 3.42
C GLU A 132 -2.18 3.16 2.50
N GLY A 133 -2.46 3.62 1.28
CA GLY A 133 -1.41 3.90 0.34
C GLY A 133 -1.74 4.85 -0.79
N THR A 134 -0.72 5.07 -1.59
CA THR A 134 -0.78 5.86 -2.81
C THR A 134 -0.10 5.15 -3.96
N CYS A 135 -0.54 5.42 -5.17
CA CYS A 135 0.01 4.83 -6.37
C CYS A 135 -0.15 5.82 -7.56
N ASP A 136 0.81 5.83 -8.46
CA ASP A 136 0.66 6.58 -9.72
C ASP A 136 -0.37 5.92 -10.67
N GLU A 137 -0.66 6.57 -11.79
CA GLU A 137 -1.70 6.12 -12.73
C GLU A 137 -1.39 4.77 -13.37
N LEU A 138 -0.11 4.41 -13.50
CA LEU A 138 0.37 3.19 -14.15
C LEU A 138 0.79 2.10 -13.15
N GLY A 139 0.77 2.40 -11.85
CA GLY A 139 1.26 1.47 -10.84
C GLY A 139 2.76 1.24 -10.89
N ARG A 140 3.54 2.22 -11.35
CA ARG A 140 5.01 2.14 -11.41
C ARG A 140 5.66 2.52 -10.10
N ARG A 141 5.07 3.47 -9.39
CA ARG A 141 5.52 3.97 -8.08
C ARG A 141 4.34 3.93 -7.12
N CYS A 142 4.51 3.21 -6.03
CA CYS A 142 3.50 3.10 -5.00
C CYS A 142 4.18 3.11 -3.63
N ALA A 143 3.46 3.59 -2.63
CA ALA A 143 3.86 3.47 -1.24
C ALA A 143 2.63 3.18 -0.39
N TRP A 144 2.79 2.39 0.67
CA TRP A 144 1.70 2.12 1.60
C TRP A 144 2.19 1.84 3.02
N VAL A 145 1.36 2.19 3.96
CA VAL A 145 1.52 1.85 5.38
C VAL A 145 0.63 0.65 5.68
N LEU A 146 1.16 -0.32 6.39
CA LEU A 146 0.38 -1.37 7.04
C LEU A 146 0.07 -0.94 8.45
N LEU A 147 -1.21 -0.94 8.81
CA LEU A 147 -1.68 -0.61 10.15
C LEU A 147 -2.45 -1.80 10.76
N ASP A 148 -2.50 -1.83 12.07
CA ASP A 148 -3.40 -2.67 12.85
C ASP A 148 -4.02 -1.86 14.00
N ALA A 149 -4.67 -2.52 14.96
CA ALA A 149 -5.31 -1.86 16.09
C ALA A 149 -4.35 -1.04 16.98
N SER A 150 -3.05 -1.29 16.91
CA SER A 150 -2.01 -0.53 17.63
C SER A 150 -1.45 0.66 16.82
N GLY A 151 -1.93 0.86 15.58
CA GLY A 151 -1.48 1.92 14.69
C GLY A 151 -0.55 1.44 13.56
N PRO A 152 0.26 2.33 12.97
CA PRO A 152 1.12 2.01 11.84
C PRO A 152 2.28 1.08 12.24
N GLN A 153 2.50 0.06 11.44
CA GLN A 153 3.46 -1.02 11.68
C GLN A 153 4.65 -0.96 10.72
N THR A 154 4.40 -0.82 9.42
CA THR A 154 5.45 -0.79 8.41
C THR A 154 5.13 0.18 7.29
N LEU A 155 6.16 0.77 6.70
CA LEU A 155 6.10 1.44 5.40
C LEU A 155 6.65 0.49 4.33
N THR A 156 5.93 0.36 3.21
CA THR A 156 6.42 -0.31 2.02
C THR A 156 6.49 0.67 0.86
N LEU A 157 7.65 0.72 0.22
CA LEU A 157 7.90 1.48 -1.01
C LEU A 157 8.03 0.49 -2.17
N ALA A 158 7.44 0.81 -3.32
CA ALA A 158 7.40 -0.07 -4.48
C ALA A 158 7.72 0.69 -5.77
N TRP A 159 8.60 0.13 -6.58
CA TRP A 159 9.03 0.69 -7.86
C TRP A 159 8.83 -0.27 -9.02
N ASP A 160 8.86 0.29 -10.22
CA ASP A 160 9.20 -0.47 -11.42
C ASP A 160 10.67 -0.21 -11.77
N PRO A 161 11.60 -1.15 -11.53
CA PRO A 161 13.03 -0.93 -11.80
C PRO A 161 13.33 -0.55 -13.27
N HIS A 162 12.45 -0.93 -14.22
CA HIS A 162 12.59 -0.57 -15.63
C HIS A 162 12.21 0.89 -15.94
N HIS A 163 11.55 1.58 -14.99
CA HIS A 163 11.04 2.95 -15.15
C HIS A 163 11.43 3.84 -13.95
N THR A 164 12.50 3.50 -13.28
CA THR A 164 13.02 4.23 -12.11
C THR A 164 14.36 4.84 -12.49
N ALA A 165 14.44 6.17 -12.48
CA ALA A 165 15.71 6.88 -12.64
C ALA A 165 16.47 6.82 -11.31
N THR A 166 15.81 7.22 -10.23
CA THR A 166 16.33 7.12 -8.86
C THR A 166 15.25 6.56 -7.92
N PRO A 167 15.60 5.84 -6.85
CA PRO A 167 14.64 5.38 -5.85
C PRO A 167 13.80 6.49 -5.25
N SER A 168 14.33 7.69 -5.04
CA SER A 168 13.61 8.84 -4.50
C SER A 168 12.47 9.36 -5.40
N ASP A 169 12.38 8.90 -6.65
CA ASP A 169 11.22 9.16 -7.52
C ASP A 169 9.88 8.72 -6.90
N VAL A 170 9.91 7.81 -5.92
CA VAL A 170 8.71 7.40 -5.18
C VAL A 170 8.19 8.48 -4.22
N ALA A 171 9.00 9.50 -3.91
CA ALA A 171 8.68 10.53 -2.93
C ALA A 171 7.34 11.22 -3.22
N GLU A 172 7.01 11.46 -4.49
CA GLU A 172 5.73 12.03 -4.92
C GLU A 172 4.52 11.13 -4.58
N ARG A 173 4.76 9.86 -4.26
CA ARG A 173 3.75 8.84 -3.90
C ARG A 173 3.87 8.39 -2.45
N LEU A 174 4.60 9.08 -1.62
CA LEU A 174 4.56 8.82 -0.18
C LEU A 174 3.15 9.00 0.38
N PRO A 175 2.75 8.21 1.39
CA PRO A 175 1.51 8.42 2.12
C PRO A 175 1.40 9.84 2.66
N LYS A 176 0.18 10.33 2.86
CA LYS A 176 -0.07 11.71 3.30
C LYS A 176 0.67 12.06 4.60
N ALA A 177 0.81 11.11 5.52
CA ALA A 177 1.56 11.29 6.76
C ALA A 177 3.06 11.60 6.56
N LEU A 178 3.64 11.23 5.42
CA LEU A 178 5.09 11.32 5.18
C LEU A 178 5.48 12.28 4.05
N ILE A 179 4.58 12.59 3.12
CA ILE A 179 4.96 13.34 1.92
C ILE A 179 5.52 14.73 2.24
N HIS A 180 5.00 15.42 3.25
CA HIS A 180 5.47 16.73 3.70
C HIS A 180 6.66 16.64 4.67
N ARG A 181 7.01 15.41 5.10
CA ARG A 181 8.16 15.11 5.95
C ARG A 181 9.39 14.67 5.15
N ASN A 182 9.30 14.62 3.82
CA ASN A 182 10.47 14.35 2.98
C ASN A 182 11.35 15.61 2.82
N VAL A 183 11.94 16.04 3.93
CA VAL A 183 12.84 17.18 4.03
C VAL A 183 14.09 16.83 4.84
N PRO A 184 15.24 17.49 4.62
CA PRO A 184 16.46 17.23 5.38
C PRO A 184 16.23 17.23 6.90
N GLY A 185 16.75 16.20 7.59
CA GLY A 185 16.57 15.99 9.03
C GLY A 185 15.47 15.00 9.39
N GLU A 186 14.58 14.68 8.47
CA GLU A 186 13.52 13.68 8.69
C GLU A 186 13.97 12.27 8.28
N PRO A 187 13.57 11.21 9.02
CA PRO A 187 13.98 9.84 8.74
C PRO A 187 13.59 9.33 7.35
N ILE A 188 12.39 9.69 6.86
CA ILE A 188 11.96 9.29 5.51
C ILE A 188 12.84 9.90 4.43
N HIS A 189 13.33 11.13 4.61
CA HIS A 189 14.25 11.76 3.69
C HIS A 189 15.62 11.05 3.69
N ALA A 190 16.12 10.69 4.88
CA ALA A 190 17.35 9.95 5.01
C ALA A 190 17.26 8.56 4.33
N LEU A 191 16.14 7.84 4.49
CA LEU A 191 15.92 6.56 3.80
C LEU A 191 15.98 6.71 2.28
N LEU A 192 15.33 7.72 1.72
CA LEU A 192 15.31 7.93 0.28
C LEU A 192 16.68 8.37 -0.26
N ALA A 193 17.39 9.23 0.46
CA ALA A 193 18.75 9.64 0.12
C ALA A 193 19.75 8.46 0.15
N ASP A 194 19.66 7.60 1.17
CA ASP A 194 20.47 6.38 1.26
C ASP A 194 20.11 5.37 0.16
N ALA A 195 18.84 5.28 -0.22
CA ALA A 195 18.39 4.43 -1.33
C ALA A 195 18.95 4.92 -2.68
N ASP A 196 18.98 6.24 -2.93
CA ASP A 196 19.59 6.83 -4.12
C ASP A 196 21.10 6.57 -4.14
N ALA A 197 21.78 6.76 -3.03
CA ALA A 197 23.20 6.48 -2.91
C ALA A 197 23.53 4.99 -3.13
N ALA A 198 22.69 4.08 -2.63
CA ALA A 198 22.83 2.63 -2.87
C ALA A 198 22.59 2.29 -4.35
N TRP A 199 21.63 2.92 -4.99
CA TRP A 199 21.34 2.77 -6.42
C TRP A 199 22.51 3.24 -7.30
N GLU A 200 23.15 4.36 -6.95
CA GLU A 200 24.34 4.85 -7.65
C GLU A 200 25.54 3.90 -7.47
N ARG A 201 25.80 3.41 -6.25
CA ARG A 201 26.87 2.41 -6.03
C ARG A 201 26.63 1.11 -6.80
N ALA A 202 25.38 0.77 -7.05
CA ALA A 202 25.01 -0.41 -7.85
C ALA A 202 25.03 -0.16 -9.38
N ALA A 203 25.49 1.00 -9.87
CA ALA A 203 25.51 1.35 -11.30
C ALA A 203 26.30 0.33 -12.16
N GLY A 204 27.36 -0.25 -11.63
CA GLY A 204 28.14 -1.28 -12.33
C GLY A 204 27.34 -2.55 -12.70
N TRP A 205 26.17 -2.76 -12.10
CA TRP A 205 25.28 -3.89 -12.41
C TRP A 205 24.23 -3.59 -13.49
N GLU A 206 24.20 -2.37 -14.01
CA GLU A 206 23.23 -1.95 -15.04
C GLU A 206 23.26 -2.85 -16.31
N PRO A 207 24.44 -3.31 -16.83
CA PRO A 207 24.46 -4.22 -17.98
C PRO A 207 23.74 -5.55 -17.76
N HIS A 208 23.54 -5.96 -16.49
CA HIS A 208 22.82 -7.18 -16.12
C HIS A 208 21.31 -6.97 -15.97
N GLY A 209 20.84 -5.75 -16.23
CA GLY A 209 19.46 -5.34 -16.19
C GLY A 209 19.03 -4.71 -14.86
N PRO A 210 17.95 -3.90 -14.90
CA PRO A 210 17.54 -3.02 -13.80
C PRO A 210 17.13 -3.78 -12.53
N ARG A 211 16.61 -5.00 -12.65
CA ARG A 211 16.28 -5.84 -11.48
C ARG A 211 17.52 -6.37 -10.77
N VAL A 212 18.60 -6.60 -11.50
CA VAL A 212 19.87 -7.03 -10.90
C VAL A 212 20.49 -5.85 -10.16
N ARG A 213 20.58 -4.69 -10.81
CA ARG A 213 21.02 -3.44 -10.17
C ARG A 213 20.20 -3.16 -8.90
N TRP A 214 18.86 -3.27 -8.98
CA TRP A 214 17.97 -3.07 -7.82
C TRP A 214 18.33 -4.00 -6.66
N ARG A 215 18.56 -5.29 -6.89
CA ARG A 215 18.91 -6.24 -5.82
C ARG A 215 20.20 -5.87 -5.11
N HIS A 216 21.22 -5.46 -5.87
CA HIS A 216 22.49 -5.00 -5.27
C HIS A 216 22.33 -3.70 -4.49
N ALA A 217 21.55 -2.76 -5.00
CA ALA A 217 21.20 -1.54 -4.24
C ALA A 217 20.45 -1.87 -2.95
N LEU A 218 19.51 -2.83 -3.00
CA LEU A 218 18.74 -3.25 -1.83
C LEU A 218 19.62 -3.96 -0.78
N ASP A 219 20.54 -4.82 -1.21
CA ASP A 219 21.48 -5.50 -0.30
C ASP A 219 22.38 -4.47 0.42
N ASP A 220 22.83 -3.42 -0.27
CA ASP A 220 23.60 -2.33 0.30
C ASP A 220 22.75 -1.45 1.25
N LEU A 221 21.54 -1.12 0.89
CA LEU A 221 20.61 -0.37 1.73
C LEU A 221 20.27 -1.14 3.02
N ALA A 222 20.09 -2.46 2.93
CA ALA A 222 19.81 -3.34 4.07
C ALA A 222 20.93 -3.39 5.12
N ALA A 223 22.16 -3.01 4.75
CA ALA A 223 23.25 -2.89 5.72
C ALA A 223 23.09 -1.68 6.67
N ARG A 224 22.25 -0.71 6.31
CA ARG A 224 22.06 0.55 7.05
C ARG A 224 20.66 0.68 7.65
N TRP A 225 19.65 0.07 7.02
CA TRP A 225 18.25 0.19 7.39
C TRP A 225 17.65 -1.17 7.76
N PRO A 226 16.73 -1.20 8.73
CA PRO A 226 16.04 -2.43 9.15
C PRO A 226 15.02 -2.87 8.09
N ILE A 227 15.50 -3.30 6.93
CA ILE A 227 14.66 -3.74 5.83
C ILE A 227 14.11 -5.13 6.12
N ALA A 228 12.79 -5.25 6.11
CA ALA A 228 12.12 -6.51 6.34
C ALA A 228 12.45 -7.50 5.20
N PRO A 229 12.77 -8.77 5.53
CA PRO A 229 13.00 -9.80 4.53
C PRO A 229 11.79 -9.98 3.63
N GLN A 230 12.00 -9.96 2.31
CA GLN A 230 10.95 -10.14 1.32
C GLN A 230 11.06 -11.49 0.63
N ARG A 231 9.93 -12.10 0.30
CA ARG A 231 9.90 -13.28 -0.55
C ARG A 231 10.52 -12.97 -1.92
N ARG A 232 11.18 -13.95 -2.53
CA ARG A 232 11.88 -13.80 -3.82
C ARG A 232 11.05 -13.07 -4.89
N ARG A 233 9.73 -13.27 -4.94
CA ARG A 233 8.84 -12.63 -5.91
C ARG A 233 8.55 -11.14 -5.64
N LEU A 234 8.91 -10.65 -4.45
CA LEU A 234 8.67 -9.27 -4.02
C LEU A 234 9.96 -8.45 -3.95
N ARG A 235 11.09 -9.07 -3.62
CA ARG A 235 12.38 -8.39 -3.39
C ARG A 235 12.91 -7.61 -4.60
N ASP A 236 12.42 -7.93 -5.80
CA ASP A 236 12.91 -7.29 -7.04
C ASP A 236 12.31 -5.89 -7.27
N ASN A 237 11.41 -5.42 -6.41
CA ASN A 237 10.75 -4.13 -6.60
C ASN A 237 10.12 -3.53 -5.34
N LEU A 238 10.39 -4.07 -4.15
CA LEU A 238 9.83 -3.57 -2.89
C LEU A 238 10.90 -3.37 -1.84
N VAL A 239 10.71 -2.33 -1.01
CA VAL A 239 11.38 -2.12 0.28
C VAL A 239 10.31 -2.00 1.35
N THR A 240 10.41 -2.78 2.41
CA THR A 240 9.55 -2.63 3.59
C THR A 240 10.44 -2.37 4.81
N VAL A 241 10.13 -1.32 5.53
CA VAL A 241 10.81 -0.95 6.79
C VAL A 241 9.80 -0.86 7.92
N ASP A 242 10.27 -1.04 9.15
CA ASP A 242 9.47 -0.76 10.35
C ASP A 242 9.03 0.72 10.32
N TRP A 243 7.78 0.98 10.75
CA TRP A 243 7.27 2.36 10.80
C TRP A 243 8.13 3.27 11.68
N LEU A 244 8.59 2.77 12.82
CA LEU A 244 9.40 3.56 13.75
C LEU A 244 10.72 4.04 13.14
N ALA A 245 11.23 3.36 12.12
CA ALA A 245 12.45 3.78 11.43
C ALA A 245 12.24 5.00 10.52
N VAL A 246 10.99 5.31 10.15
CA VAL A 246 10.64 6.39 9.19
C VAL A 246 9.55 7.31 9.70
N ALA A 247 9.02 7.08 10.89
CA ALA A 247 8.02 7.93 11.50
C ALA A 247 8.51 9.38 11.59
N PRO A 248 7.61 10.37 11.42
CA PRO A 248 7.97 11.77 11.57
C PRO A 248 8.70 12.03 12.88
N ALA A 249 9.77 12.82 12.83
CA ALA A 249 10.41 13.32 14.05
C ALA A 249 9.40 14.21 14.83
N SER A 250 9.39 14.06 16.15
CA SER A 250 8.48 14.78 17.06
C SER A 250 8.75 16.26 17.05
#